data_2d88230f89aae054f0315bc426ab3471
#
_entry.id   2d88230f89aae054f0315bc426ab3471
#
_cell.length_a   1.000
_cell.length_b   1.000
_cell.length_c   1.000
_cell.angle_alpha   90.00
_cell.angle_beta   90.00
_cell.angle_gamma   90.00
#
_symmetry.space_group_name_H-M   'P 1'
#
loop_
_entity.id
_entity.type
_entity.pdbx_description
1 polymer ?
#
loop_
_entity_poly.entity_id
_entity_poly.type
_entity_poly.pdbx_seq_one_letter_code
_entity_poly.pdbx_strand_id
1 'polypeptide(L)'
;MYKRQVLNRVVIPEYVIVHDGAPSDSTAANYYVRYKDYIKNVASSEIYATWPDATIRANVLAIMSFTLNRIYTEFYRGKGYNFNITSSTAYDHKFIYGRNIYDNISLIVNEMFENYLSRPNVKQPILTQYCDGQKVSCPSWMTQWGSKSLGDQGYSAIEILRYFYGSNMYINTAEAVSGIPASWPGYNIAIGSSGQNVYQIQKQLARIAKAYPAIPSIVPDGIYGPKTKATVEKFQAVFGLPVSGVVDYNTWYEISNIYVAVTRIAELA
;
A
#
# COMPACT_ATOMS: atom_id res chain seq x y z
N MET A 1 14.77 18.83 -18.33
CA MET A 1 14.41 18.92 -16.89
C MET A 1 13.11 18.13 -16.71
N TYR A 2 13.18 16.86 -16.27
CA TYR A 2 11.96 16.06 -16.00
C TYR A 2 11.22 16.72 -14.84
N LYS A 3 10.00 17.18 -15.07
CA LYS A 3 9.10 17.60 -13.99
C LYS A 3 8.86 16.40 -13.11
N ARG A 4 9.30 16.44 -11.86
CA ARG A 4 9.04 15.42 -10.84
C ARG A 4 7.52 15.28 -10.70
N GLN A 5 6.98 14.17 -11.16
CA GLN A 5 5.56 13.90 -11.04
C GLN A 5 5.30 13.51 -9.59
N VAL A 6 4.36 14.16 -8.95
CA VAL A 6 3.92 13.90 -7.58
C VAL A 6 2.44 13.54 -7.64
N LEU A 7 2.07 12.46 -6.99
CA LEU A 7 0.68 12.06 -6.92
C LEU A 7 -0.14 13.14 -6.17
N ASN A 8 -1.39 13.34 -6.58
CA ASN A 8 -2.24 14.38 -5.99
C ASN A 8 -2.89 13.98 -4.65
N ARG A 9 -2.80 12.71 -4.28
CA ARG A 9 -3.32 12.15 -3.02
C ARG A 9 -2.45 11.00 -2.53
N VAL A 10 -2.46 10.76 -1.22
CA VAL A 10 -1.81 9.59 -0.61
C VAL A 10 -2.77 8.41 -0.67
N VAL A 11 -2.33 7.34 -1.30
CA VAL A 11 -3.07 6.09 -1.45
C VAL A 11 -2.16 4.96 -0.98
N ILE A 12 -2.65 4.11 -0.10
CA ILE A 12 -1.97 2.85 0.22
C ILE A 12 -2.03 1.95 -1.01
N PRO A 13 -0.91 1.55 -1.62
CA PRO A 13 -0.93 0.71 -2.80
C PRO A 13 -1.30 -0.74 -2.43
N GLU A 14 -1.89 -1.48 -3.36
CA GLU A 14 -2.09 -2.92 -3.19
C GLU A 14 -0.76 -3.68 -3.16
N TYR A 15 0.17 -3.30 -4.04
CA TYR A 15 1.51 -3.89 -4.13
C TYR A 15 2.60 -2.82 -4.13
N VAL A 16 3.75 -3.19 -3.57
CA VAL A 16 5.02 -2.49 -3.71
C VAL A 16 5.90 -3.32 -4.65
N ILE A 17 6.49 -2.69 -5.66
CA ILE A 17 7.47 -3.35 -6.52
C ILE A 17 8.84 -3.11 -5.91
N VAL A 18 9.44 -4.20 -5.40
CA VAL A 18 10.74 -4.19 -4.72
C VAL A 18 11.81 -4.67 -5.69
N HIS A 19 12.80 -3.85 -5.95
CA HIS A 19 13.98 -4.20 -6.72
C HIS A 19 15.05 -4.81 -5.79
N ASP A 20 15.42 -6.07 -6.03
CA ASP A 20 16.28 -6.83 -5.12
C ASP A 20 17.77 -6.58 -5.36
N GLY A 21 18.16 -5.33 -5.27
CA GLY A 21 19.54 -4.92 -5.50
C GLY A 21 19.74 -3.41 -5.52
N ALA A 22 20.90 -2.97 -6.03
CA ALA A 22 21.17 -1.56 -6.29
C ALA A 22 20.30 -1.05 -7.45
N PRO A 23 19.87 0.21 -7.45
CA PRO A 23 18.99 0.73 -8.52
C PRO A 23 19.55 0.57 -9.95
N SER A 24 20.88 0.55 -10.08
CA SER A 24 21.57 0.39 -11.37
C SER A 24 21.80 -1.07 -11.80
N ASP A 25 21.46 -2.03 -10.94
CA ASP A 25 21.61 -3.46 -11.26
C ASP A 25 20.45 -3.94 -12.13
N SER A 26 20.65 -3.95 -13.43
CA SER A 26 19.63 -4.41 -14.39
C SER A 26 19.36 -5.92 -14.36
N THR A 27 20.18 -6.69 -13.63
CA THR A 27 20.04 -8.15 -13.50
C THR A 27 19.22 -8.54 -12.26
N ALA A 28 19.04 -7.62 -11.32
CA ALA A 28 18.28 -7.85 -10.10
C ALA A 28 16.78 -8.04 -10.36
N ALA A 29 16.19 -8.98 -9.63
CA ALA A 29 14.76 -9.27 -9.75
C ALA A 29 13.87 -8.16 -9.19
N ASN A 30 12.68 -8.00 -9.76
CA ASN A 30 11.63 -7.17 -9.22
C ASN A 30 10.53 -8.05 -8.61
N TYR A 31 10.30 -7.93 -7.29
CA TYR A 31 9.24 -8.63 -6.58
C TYR A 31 8.00 -7.76 -6.42
N TYR A 32 6.82 -8.30 -6.77
CA TYR A 32 5.53 -7.69 -6.48
C TYR A 32 5.05 -8.18 -5.13
N VAL A 33 5.22 -7.35 -4.10
CA VAL A 33 4.90 -7.69 -2.72
C VAL A 33 3.69 -6.88 -2.27
N ARG A 34 2.71 -7.50 -1.61
CA ARG A 34 1.59 -6.75 -1.04
C ARG A 34 2.10 -5.73 -0.04
N TYR A 35 1.48 -4.54 0.02
CA TYR A 35 1.97 -3.45 0.84
C TYR A 35 2.17 -3.85 2.31
N LYS A 36 1.16 -4.47 2.93
CA LYS A 36 1.27 -4.93 4.32
C LYS A 36 2.40 -5.95 4.51
N ASP A 37 2.54 -6.90 3.59
CA ASP A 37 3.58 -7.94 3.67
C ASP A 37 4.97 -7.34 3.48
N TYR A 38 5.10 -6.32 2.62
CA TYR A 38 6.34 -5.55 2.48
C TYR A 38 6.71 -4.86 3.81
N ILE A 39 5.78 -4.13 4.43
CA ILE A 39 6.04 -3.43 5.70
C ILE A 39 6.38 -4.42 6.82
N LYS A 40 5.63 -5.53 6.93
CA LYS A 40 5.91 -6.60 7.90
C LYS A 40 7.31 -7.21 7.72
N ASN A 41 7.69 -7.46 6.46
CA ASN A 41 9.00 -8.00 6.11
C ASN A 41 10.13 -7.05 6.52
N VAL A 42 10.06 -5.80 6.10
CA VAL A 42 11.06 -4.77 6.43
C VAL A 42 11.16 -4.60 7.95
N ALA A 43 10.06 -4.39 8.65
CA ALA A 43 10.07 -4.24 10.11
C ALA A 43 10.68 -5.46 10.80
N SER A 44 10.29 -6.67 10.39
CA SER A 44 10.89 -7.90 10.93
C SER A 44 12.38 -8.08 10.54
N SER A 45 12.88 -7.39 9.51
CA SER A 45 14.27 -7.45 9.08
C SER A 45 15.18 -6.44 9.80
N GLU A 46 14.60 -5.37 10.31
CA GLU A 46 15.37 -4.22 10.80
C GLU A 46 15.26 -4.00 12.31
N ILE A 47 14.15 -4.41 12.95
CA ILE A 47 13.95 -4.23 14.39
C ILE A 47 13.63 -5.56 15.09
N TYR A 48 13.72 -5.56 16.41
CA TYR A 48 13.49 -6.76 17.20
C TYR A 48 12.03 -6.79 17.71
N ALA A 49 11.39 -7.95 17.58
CA ALA A 49 10.04 -8.20 18.07
C ALA A 49 9.90 -8.10 19.61
N THR A 50 11.02 -8.16 20.32
CA THR A 50 11.09 -8.05 21.79
C THR A 50 11.21 -6.62 22.31
N TRP A 51 11.26 -5.64 21.42
CA TRP A 51 11.31 -4.23 21.82
C TRP A 51 9.96 -3.74 22.38
N PRO A 52 9.95 -2.63 23.16
CA PRO A 52 8.71 -2.04 23.62
C PRO A 52 7.72 -1.77 22.49
N ASP A 53 6.42 -1.96 22.71
CA ASP A 53 5.35 -1.76 21.71
C ASP A 53 5.42 -0.36 21.10
N ALA A 54 5.61 0.68 21.91
CA ALA A 54 5.78 2.06 21.43
C ALA A 54 6.96 2.22 20.47
N THR A 55 8.08 1.52 20.72
CA THR A 55 9.25 1.52 19.83
C THR A 55 8.94 0.83 18.51
N ILE A 56 8.28 -0.33 18.54
CA ILE A 56 7.90 -1.07 17.33
C ILE A 56 6.96 -0.21 16.49
N ARG A 57 5.93 0.38 17.10
CA ARG A 57 4.98 1.28 16.40
C ARG A 57 5.67 2.49 15.77
N ALA A 58 6.60 3.12 16.49
CA ALA A 58 7.35 4.26 15.95
C ALA A 58 8.17 3.87 14.71
N ASN A 59 8.88 2.74 14.76
CA ASN A 59 9.66 2.25 13.63
C ASN A 59 8.78 1.81 12.46
N VAL A 60 7.66 1.13 12.71
CA VAL A 60 6.68 0.74 11.67
C VAL A 60 6.12 1.98 10.97
N LEU A 61 5.73 3.03 11.71
CA LEU A 61 5.26 4.30 11.13
C LEU A 61 6.34 4.98 10.29
N ALA A 62 7.60 4.94 10.74
CA ALA A 62 8.71 5.48 9.95
C ALA A 62 8.90 4.69 8.64
N ILE A 63 8.92 3.36 8.68
CA ILE A 63 9.00 2.50 7.49
C ILE A 63 7.85 2.78 6.52
N MET A 64 6.62 2.89 7.02
CA MET A 64 5.44 3.17 6.18
C MET A 64 5.54 4.55 5.52
N SER A 65 5.89 5.59 6.29
CA SER A 65 6.03 6.95 5.75
C SER A 65 7.12 7.04 4.69
N PHE A 66 8.27 6.41 4.93
CA PHE A 66 9.35 6.35 3.94
C PHE A 66 8.88 5.67 2.65
N THR A 67 8.25 4.49 2.78
CA THR A 67 7.72 3.74 1.62
C THR A 67 6.71 4.55 0.83
N LEU A 68 5.75 5.17 1.52
CA LEU A 68 4.73 6.00 0.89
C LEU A 68 5.32 7.29 0.27
N ASN A 69 6.38 7.86 0.87
CA ASN A 69 7.09 8.98 0.25
C ASN A 69 7.71 8.58 -1.09
N ARG A 70 8.39 7.41 -1.16
CA ARG A 70 8.97 6.89 -2.41
C ARG A 70 7.93 6.70 -3.50
N ILE A 71 6.75 6.20 -3.13
CA ILE A 71 5.63 5.96 -4.05
C ILE A 71 4.97 7.28 -4.46
N TYR A 72 4.61 8.13 -3.48
CA TYR A 72 3.93 9.39 -3.70
C TYR A 72 4.74 10.35 -4.58
N THR A 73 6.06 10.40 -4.37
CA THR A 73 6.96 11.24 -5.16
C THR A 73 7.43 10.60 -6.46
N GLU A 74 7.00 9.36 -6.74
CA GLU A 74 7.46 8.55 -7.88
C GLU A 74 9.00 8.54 -8.00
N PHE A 75 9.69 8.42 -6.86
CA PHE A 75 11.13 8.66 -6.75
C PHE A 75 11.97 7.86 -7.74
N TYR A 76 11.68 6.56 -7.91
CA TYR A 76 12.35 5.70 -8.89
C TYR A 76 11.66 5.76 -10.25
N ARG A 77 10.34 5.74 -10.29
CA ARG A 77 9.57 5.81 -11.55
C ARG A 77 9.82 7.10 -12.31
N GLY A 78 9.93 8.23 -11.61
CA GLY A 78 10.29 9.51 -12.19
C GLY A 78 11.73 9.59 -12.76
N LYS A 79 12.56 8.56 -12.48
CA LYS A 79 13.90 8.37 -13.06
C LYS A 79 13.93 7.32 -14.17
N GLY A 80 12.77 6.78 -14.55
CA GLY A 80 12.64 5.77 -15.61
C GLY A 80 12.74 4.32 -15.14
N TYR A 81 12.85 4.07 -13.82
CA TYR A 81 12.84 2.70 -13.30
C TYR A 81 11.42 2.14 -13.20
N ASN A 82 11.28 0.82 -13.27
CA ASN A 82 9.98 0.11 -13.23
C ASN A 82 9.64 -0.47 -11.85
N PHE A 83 10.25 0.03 -10.77
CA PHE A 83 10.03 -0.38 -9.39
C PHE A 83 9.74 0.84 -8.49
N ASN A 84 9.29 0.57 -7.26
CA ASN A 84 8.95 1.60 -6.27
C ASN A 84 10.08 1.84 -5.26
N ILE A 85 10.81 0.78 -4.88
CA ILE A 85 11.77 0.79 -3.79
C ILE A 85 12.80 -0.33 -3.99
N THR A 86 13.96 -0.24 -3.33
CA THR A 86 14.98 -1.29 -3.36
C THR A 86 14.98 -2.12 -2.07
N SER A 87 15.61 -3.32 -2.10
CA SER A 87 15.83 -4.18 -0.93
C SER A 87 17.06 -3.79 -0.12
N SER A 88 17.81 -2.77 -0.55
CA SER A 88 19.14 -2.43 -0.01
C SER A 88 19.08 -1.25 0.96
N THR A 89 19.64 -1.43 2.17
CA THR A 89 19.78 -0.36 3.18
C THR A 89 20.72 0.78 2.75
N ALA A 90 21.50 0.60 1.69
CA ALA A 90 22.30 1.68 1.10
C ALA A 90 21.41 2.73 0.40
N TYR A 91 20.20 2.37 0.03
CA TYR A 91 19.26 3.24 -0.70
C TYR A 91 17.93 3.41 0.01
N ASP A 92 17.35 2.32 0.53
CA ASP A 92 16.02 2.30 1.13
C ASP A 92 15.97 1.38 2.37
N HIS A 93 15.35 0.21 2.30
CA HIS A 93 15.07 -0.67 3.42
C HIS A 93 15.68 -2.06 3.26
N LYS A 94 15.91 -2.74 4.38
CA LYS A 94 16.29 -4.15 4.38
C LYS A 94 15.06 -5.03 4.13
N PHE A 95 14.80 -5.36 2.89
CA PHE A 95 13.83 -6.37 2.50
C PHE A 95 14.54 -7.70 2.26
N ILE A 96 13.99 -8.83 2.76
CA ILE A 96 14.54 -10.17 2.55
C ILE A 96 13.41 -11.07 2.05
N TYR A 97 13.46 -11.47 0.77
CA TYR A 97 12.45 -12.35 0.20
C TYR A 97 12.32 -13.66 0.99
N GLY A 98 11.07 -14.05 1.32
CA GLY A 98 10.77 -15.32 2.01
C GLY A 98 11.11 -15.39 3.49
N ARG A 99 11.50 -14.28 4.15
CA ARG A 99 11.79 -14.31 5.60
C ARG A 99 10.52 -14.53 6.44
N ASN A 100 10.68 -15.13 7.60
CA ASN A 100 9.61 -15.24 8.61
C ASN A 100 9.25 -13.87 9.20
N ILE A 101 7.95 -13.64 9.37
CA ILE A 101 7.39 -12.43 9.98
C ILE A 101 7.06 -12.73 11.45
N TYR A 102 7.37 -11.80 12.35
CA TYR A 102 7.00 -11.89 13.75
C TYR A 102 5.53 -11.49 13.96
N ASP A 103 4.82 -12.28 14.77
CA ASP A 103 3.36 -12.11 14.97
C ASP A 103 2.99 -10.75 15.53
N ASN A 104 3.69 -10.26 16.56
CA ASN A 104 3.41 -8.95 17.15
C ASN A 104 3.68 -7.80 16.16
N ILE A 105 4.71 -7.90 15.32
CA ILE A 105 4.96 -6.93 14.24
C ILE A 105 3.82 -7.01 13.21
N SER A 106 3.37 -8.22 12.88
CA SER A 106 2.24 -8.42 11.97
C SER A 106 0.95 -7.76 12.48
N LEU A 107 0.65 -7.92 13.78
CA LEU A 107 -0.51 -7.29 14.43
C LEU A 107 -0.42 -5.76 14.35
N ILE A 108 0.71 -5.18 14.76
CA ILE A 108 0.93 -3.73 14.74
C ILE A 108 0.77 -3.16 13.33
N VAL A 109 1.34 -3.81 12.32
CA VAL A 109 1.19 -3.35 10.92
C VAL A 109 -0.28 -3.41 10.48
N ASN A 110 -1.02 -4.47 10.85
CA ASN A 110 -2.44 -4.59 10.51
C ASN A 110 -3.29 -3.48 11.15
N GLU A 111 -2.95 -3.05 12.36
CA GLU A 111 -3.67 -1.98 13.08
C GLU A 111 -3.45 -0.59 12.47
N MET A 112 -2.29 -0.33 11.85
CA MET A 112 -1.90 1.02 11.48
C MET A 112 -1.49 1.19 10.00
N PHE A 113 -1.69 0.21 9.13
CA PHE A 113 -1.19 0.22 7.75
C PHE A 113 -1.70 1.39 6.87
N GLU A 114 -2.75 2.05 7.29
CA GLU A 114 -3.29 3.24 6.61
C GLU A 114 -2.61 4.54 7.04
N ASN A 115 -1.79 4.49 8.09
CA ASN A 115 -1.19 5.68 8.67
C ASN A 115 0.15 6.05 8.01
N TYR A 116 0.46 7.33 8.05
CA TYR A 116 1.75 7.87 7.64
C TYR A 116 2.04 9.18 8.39
N LEU A 117 3.29 9.62 8.33
CA LEU A 117 3.71 10.86 8.98
C LEU A 117 3.73 12.01 7.98
N SER A 118 3.21 13.16 8.38
CA SER A 118 3.14 14.37 7.56
C SER A 118 3.45 15.63 8.37
N ARG A 119 3.63 16.75 7.66
CA ARG A 119 3.73 18.10 8.22
C ARG A 119 2.37 18.80 8.13
N PRO A 120 2.10 19.83 8.95
CA PRO A 120 0.89 20.64 8.83
C PRO A 120 0.73 21.18 7.40
N ASN A 121 -0.48 21.06 6.86
CA ASN A 121 -0.83 21.55 5.51
C ASN A 121 -0.04 20.91 4.34
N VAL A 122 0.65 19.80 4.58
CA VAL A 122 1.40 19.06 3.55
C VAL A 122 0.86 17.64 3.48
N LYS A 123 0.31 17.26 2.32
CA LYS A 123 -0.18 15.87 2.09
C LYS A 123 0.96 14.87 1.92
N GLN A 124 2.09 15.31 1.37
CA GLN A 124 3.21 14.42 1.10
C GLN A 124 3.70 13.72 2.37
N PRO A 125 3.83 12.37 2.38
CA PRO A 125 4.47 11.66 3.47
C PRO A 125 5.90 12.14 3.70
N ILE A 126 6.30 12.24 4.97
CA ILE A 126 7.68 12.60 5.33
C ILE A 126 8.62 11.49 4.84
N LEU A 127 9.76 11.86 4.27
CA LEU A 127 10.87 10.95 4.04
C LEU A 127 11.57 10.68 5.37
N THR A 128 11.08 9.69 6.07
CA THR A 128 11.53 9.29 7.41
C THR A 128 12.79 8.44 7.34
N GLN A 129 13.92 9.06 7.06
CA GLN A 129 15.22 8.37 7.07
C GLN A 129 15.60 7.92 8.48
N TYR A 130 16.24 6.76 8.58
CA TYR A 130 16.72 6.18 9.84
C TYR A 130 17.95 5.29 9.62
N CYS A 131 18.64 4.96 10.69
CA CYS A 131 19.71 3.95 10.72
C CYS A 131 19.70 3.20 12.06
N ASP A 132 20.55 2.20 12.22
CA ASP A 132 20.62 1.45 13.49
C ASP A 132 21.10 2.31 14.67
N GLY A 133 22.02 3.23 14.44
CA GLY A 133 22.55 4.14 15.45
C GLY A 133 23.59 3.52 16.40
N GLN A 134 24.02 2.28 16.15
CA GLN A 134 25.11 1.62 16.85
C GLN A 134 26.29 1.28 15.93
N LYS A 135 25.99 0.59 14.81
CA LYS A 135 26.99 0.19 13.82
C LYS A 135 27.24 1.29 12.81
N VAL A 136 26.20 2.09 12.53
CA VAL A 136 26.23 3.19 11.57
C VAL A 136 25.78 4.46 12.27
N SER A 137 26.59 5.51 12.21
CA SER A 137 26.22 6.87 12.63
C SER A 137 25.40 7.52 11.51
N CYS A 138 24.29 8.12 11.85
CA CYS A 138 23.47 8.85 10.91
C CYS A 138 23.24 10.31 11.32
N PRO A 139 23.22 11.23 10.35
CA PRO A 139 23.00 12.64 10.65
C PRO A 139 21.51 12.87 10.95
N SER A 140 21.17 13.48 12.06
CA SER A 140 19.81 13.99 12.38
C SER A 140 18.60 13.11 12.00
N TRP A 141 18.81 11.80 11.78
CA TRP A 141 17.79 10.82 11.48
C TRP A 141 17.39 10.06 12.73
N MET A 142 16.27 9.36 12.69
CA MET A 142 15.91 8.43 13.75
C MET A 142 16.95 7.30 13.84
N THR A 143 17.43 7.05 15.04
CA THR A 143 18.23 5.85 15.31
C THR A 143 17.32 4.78 15.91
N GLN A 144 17.39 3.57 15.38
CA GLN A 144 16.54 2.44 15.84
C GLN A 144 16.82 2.14 17.34
N TRP A 145 18.08 2.07 17.74
CA TRP A 145 18.45 1.87 19.16
C TRP A 145 18.13 3.10 20.03
N GLY A 146 18.18 4.31 19.49
CA GLY A 146 17.72 5.51 20.18
C GLY A 146 16.22 5.48 20.42
N SER A 147 15.45 5.04 19.42
CA SER A 147 14.00 4.85 19.59
C SER A 147 13.66 3.81 20.65
N LYS A 148 14.48 2.71 20.73
CA LYS A 148 14.35 1.72 21.79
C LYS A 148 14.63 2.33 23.18
N SER A 149 15.71 3.10 23.31
CA SER A 149 16.05 3.76 24.58
C SER A 149 14.94 4.68 25.07
N LEU A 150 14.28 5.43 24.18
CA LEU A 150 13.11 6.26 24.54
C LEU A 150 11.90 5.40 24.91
N GLY A 151 11.65 4.30 24.20
CA GLY A 151 10.57 3.37 24.53
C GLY A 151 10.77 2.70 25.90
N ASP A 152 12.00 2.33 26.25
CA ASP A 152 12.36 1.80 27.59
C ASP A 152 12.11 2.83 28.71
N GLN A 153 12.19 4.12 28.38
CA GLN A 153 11.89 5.22 29.30
C GLN A 153 10.38 5.55 29.36
N GLY A 154 9.52 4.82 28.64
CA GLY A 154 8.08 4.99 28.66
C GLY A 154 7.53 6.02 27.65
N TYR A 155 8.34 6.50 26.72
CA TYR A 155 7.85 7.40 25.68
C TYR A 155 6.86 6.67 24.76
N SER A 156 5.77 7.33 24.39
CA SER A 156 4.82 6.85 23.39
C SER A 156 5.42 6.90 21.98
N ALA A 157 4.83 6.16 21.05
CA ALA A 157 5.30 6.14 19.65
C ALA A 157 5.35 7.55 19.01
N ILE A 158 4.34 8.41 19.31
CA ILE A 158 4.31 9.77 18.75
C ILE A 158 5.40 10.66 19.36
N GLU A 159 5.71 10.51 20.64
CA GLU A 159 6.78 11.26 21.32
C GLU A 159 8.14 10.84 20.78
N ILE A 160 8.39 9.53 20.60
CA ILE A 160 9.58 9.01 19.97
C ILE A 160 9.76 9.61 18.56
N LEU A 161 8.72 9.57 17.75
CA LEU A 161 8.79 10.11 16.39
C LEU A 161 9.01 11.63 16.37
N ARG A 162 8.37 12.37 17.27
CA ARG A 162 8.56 13.82 17.39
C ARG A 162 9.96 14.20 17.88
N TYR A 163 10.57 13.39 18.72
CA TYR A 163 11.95 13.58 19.16
C TYR A 163 12.91 13.62 17.97
N PHE A 164 12.75 12.71 16.98
CA PHE A 164 13.64 12.64 15.83
C PHE A 164 13.21 13.47 14.64
N TYR A 165 11.91 13.59 14.37
CA TYR A 165 11.39 14.24 13.15
C TYR A 165 10.76 15.61 13.43
N GLY A 166 10.79 16.09 14.68
CA GLY A 166 10.34 17.42 15.08
C GLY A 166 8.90 17.45 15.60
N SER A 167 8.65 18.39 16.51
CA SER A 167 7.39 18.53 17.27
C SER A 167 6.16 18.81 16.40
N ASN A 168 6.34 19.39 15.23
CA ASN A 168 5.27 19.68 14.26
C ASN A 168 4.92 18.52 13.33
N MET A 169 5.43 17.32 13.60
CA MET A 169 5.06 16.10 12.89
C MET A 169 3.79 15.50 13.53
N TYR A 170 2.90 14.96 12.72
CA TYR A 170 1.71 14.26 13.19
C TYR A 170 1.42 13.02 12.31
N ILE A 171 0.63 12.10 12.88
CA ILE A 171 0.15 10.91 12.18
C ILE A 171 -1.07 11.31 11.36
N ASN A 172 -1.06 10.97 10.09
CA ASN A 172 -2.16 11.16 9.17
C ASN A 172 -2.65 9.81 8.67
N THR A 173 -3.85 9.78 8.07
CA THR A 173 -4.42 8.58 7.45
C THR A 173 -4.51 8.78 5.95
N ALA A 174 -4.20 7.75 5.17
CA ALA A 174 -4.26 7.79 3.72
C ALA A 174 -5.70 8.02 3.23
N GLU A 175 -5.85 8.77 2.14
CA GLU A 175 -7.16 9.12 1.58
C GLU A 175 -7.87 7.91 0.95
N ALA A 176 -7.13 6.86 0.61
CA ALA A 176 -7.66 5.62 0.06
C ALA A 176 -6.67 4.47 0.22
N VAL A 177 -7.19 3.26 0.22
CA VAL A 177 -6.43 2.02 0.13
C VAL A 177 -6.74 1.36 -1.20
N SER A 178 -5.72 1.14 -2.03
CA SER A 178 -5.89 0.51 -3.34
C SER A 178 -6.27 -0.95 -3.16
N GLY A 179 -7.21 -1.41 -3.98
CA GLY A 179 -7.71 -2.78 -3.92
C GLY A 179 -8.86 -3.00 -2.92
N ILE A 180 -9.10 -2.12 -1.95
CA ILE A 180 -10.31 -2.18 -1.14
C ILE A 180 -11.48 -1.63 -1.96
N PRO A 181 -12.58 -2.37 -2.07
CA PRO A 181 -13.75 -1.92 -2.80
C PRO A 181 -14.33 -0.64 -2.18
N ALA A 182 -14.65 0.34 -3.02
CA ALA A 182 -15.36 1.53 -2.55
C ALA A 182 -16.81 1.17 -2.18
N SER A 183 -17.42 2.02 -1.35
CA SER A 183 -18.85 1.93 -1.05
C SER A 183 -19.70 2.16 -2.31
N TRP A 184 -20.91 1.65 -2.30
CA TRP A 184 -21.90 1.90 -3.35
C TRP A 184 -22.08 3.40 -3.64
N PRO A 185 -22.01 3.82 -4.92
CA PRO A 185 -22.07 5.24 -5.27
C PRO A 185 -23.46 5.87 -5.18
N GLY A 186 -24.49 5.10 -4.82
CA GLY A 186 -25.87 5.58 -4.69
C GLY A 186 -26.71 5.57 -5.96
N TYR A 187 -26.16 5.06 -7.09
CA TYR A 187 -26.85 4.97 -8.37
C TYR A 187 -26.39 3.76 -9.19
N ASN A 188 -27.28 3.27 -10.08
CA ASN A 188 -26.97 2.15 -10.96
C ASN A 188 -25.98 2.55 -12.05
N ILE A 189 -25.03 1.66 -12.35
CA ILE A 189 -24.05 1.83 -13.41
C ILE A 189 -24.44 0.91 -14.59
N ALA A 190 -24.62 1.50 -15.77
CA ALA A 190 -25.09 0.82 -16.97
C ALA A 190 -24.45 1.41 -18.24
N ILE A 191 -24.84 0.95 -19.41
CA ILE A 191 -24.42 1.53 -20.71
C ILE A 191 -24.63 3.04 -20.70
N GLY A 192 -23.56 3.76 -21.08
CA GLY A 192 -23.50 5.22 -21.08
C GLY A 192 -22.93 5.83 -19.81
N SER A 193 -22.77 5.05 -18.72
CA SER A 193 -22.04 5.52 -17.53
C SER A 193 -20.56 5.64 -17.84
N SER A 194 -19.87 6.59 -17.21
CA SER A 194 -18.42 6.77 -17.33
C SER A 194 -17.80 7.31 -16.03
N GLY A 195 -16.49 7.24 -15.92
CA GLY A 195 -15.71 7.80 -14.81
C GLY A 195 -15.15 6.76 -13.85
N GLN A 196 -14.73 7.21 -12.65
CA GLN A 196 -13.95 6.43 -11.72
C GLN A 196 -14.67 5.17 -11.21
N ASN A 197 -15.97 5.23 -10.97
CA ASN A 197 -16.75 4.08 -10.50
C ASN A 197 -16.85 2.98 -11.56
N VAL A 198 -16.96 3.35 -12.83
CA VAL A 198 -16.92 2.40 -13.96
C VAL A 198 -15.55 1.76 -14.07
N TYR A 199 -14.49 2.58 -14.03
CA TYR A 199 -13.10 2.09 -14.06
C TYR A 199 -12.83 1.08 -12.94
N GLN A 200 -13.30 1.36 -11.71
CA GLN A 200 -13.16 0.48 -10.57
C GLN A 200 -13.83 -0.88 -10.79
N ILE A 201 -15.10 -0.89 -11.22
CA ILE A 201 -15.83 -2.12 -11.51
C ILE A 201 -15.12 -2.94 -12.61
N GLN A 202 -14.68 -2.29 -13.67
CA GLN A 202 -13.92 -2.94 -14.73
C GLN A 202 -12.62 -3.55 -14.22
N LYS A 203 -11.88 -2.83 -13.37
CA LYS A 203 -10.64 -3.32 -12.73
C LYS A 203 -10.91 -4.57 -11.87
N GLN A 204 -11.98 -4.54 -11.08
CA GLN A 204 -12.38 -5.66 -10.24
C GLN A 204 -12.79 -6.87 -11.09
N LEU A 205 -13.65 -6.69 -12.10
CA LEU A 205 -14.07 -7.74 -13.02
C LEU A 205 -12.90 -8.34 -13.80
N ALA A 206 -11.97 -7.53 -14.27
CA ALA A 206 -10.75 -8.01 -14.95
C ALA A 206 -9.89 -8.91 -14.05
N ARG A 207 -9.87 -8.62 -12.73
CA ARG A 207 -9.16 -9.46 -11.77
C ARG A 207 -9.94 -10.75 -11.45
N ILE A 208 -11.25 -10.65 -11.30
CA ILE A 208 -12.15 -11.80 -11.07
C ILE A 208 -12.09 -12.76 -12.27
N ALA A 209 -12.10 -12.26 -13.50
CA ALA A 209 -12.02 -13.07 -14.70
C ALA A 209 -10.77 -13.97 -14.77
N LYS A 210 -9.66 -13.60 -14.11
CA LYS A 210 -8.47 -14.48 -14.01
C LYS A 210 -8.72 -15.72 -13.16
N ALA A 211 -9.58 -15.63 -12.15
CA ALA A 211 -9.95 -16.75 -11.28
C ALA A 211 -11.18 -17.51 -11.80
N TYR A 212 -12.03 -16.85 -12.57
CA TYR A 212 -13.26 -17.40 -13.14
C TYR A 212 -13.25 -17.25 -14.67
N PRO A 213 -12.64 -18.17 -15.43
CA PRO A 213 -12.48 -18.06 -16.89
C PRO A 213 -13.77 -17.99 -17.69
N ALA A 214 -14.92 -18.36 -17.08
CA ALA A 214 -16.23 -18.19 -17.69
C ALA A 214 -16.65 -16.73 -17.85
N ILE A 215 -16.01 -15.81 -17.13
CA ILE A 215 -16.27 -14.36 -17.20
C ILE A 215 -15.30 -13.74 -18.21
N PRO A 216 -15.78 -13.06 -19.25
CA PRO A 216 -14.91 -12.41 -20.23
C PRO A 216 -13.97 -11.38 -19.59
N SER A 217 -12.70 -11.42 -19.96
CA SER A 217 -11.75 -10.40 -19.52
C SER A 217 -12.00 -9.08 -20.25
N ILE A 218 -11.88 -7.97 -19.50
CA ILE A 218 -12.01 -6.61 -20.04
C ILE A 218 -10.79 -5.77 -19.68
N VAL A 219 -10.54 -4.72 -20.48
CA VAL A 219 -9.53 -3.71 -20.20
C VAL A 219 -10.26 -2.52 -19.53
N PRO A 220 -9.84 -2.12 -18.31
CA PRO A 220 -10.44 -0.96 -17.65
C PRO A 220 -10.16 0.34 -18.43
N ASP A 221 -11.20 1.02 -18.88
CA ASP A 221 -11.14 2.29 -19.62
C ASP A 221 -12.02 3.39 -19.00
N GLY A 222 -12.84 3.03 -18.00
CA GLY A 222 -13.77 3.95 -17.35
C GLY A 222 -15.03 4.24 -18.15
N ILE A 223 -15.31 3.51 -19.24
CA ILE A 223 -16.50 3.66 -20.08
C ILE A 223 -17.34 2.39 -20.04
N TYR A 224 -18.60 2.50 -19.58
CA TYR A 224 -19.52 1.36 -19.56
C TYR A 224 -20.14 1.13 -20.94
N GLY A 225 -19.40 0.42 -21.76
CA GLY A 225 -19.81 0.03 -23.12
C GLY A 225 -20.42 -1.39 -23.18
N PRO A 226 -20.74 -1.85 -24.40
CA PRO A 226 -21.29 -3.20 -24.62
C PRO A 226 -20.42 -4.35 -24.07
N LYS A 227 -19.08 -4.22 -24.13
CA LYS A 227 -18.15 -5.22 -23.56
C LYS A 227 -18.27 -5.31 -22.05
N THR A 228 -18.36 -4.16 -21.37
CA THR A 228 -18.55 -4.11 -19.91
C THR A 228 -19.89 -4.74 -19.53
N LYS A 229 -20.95 -4.40 -20.26
CA LYS A 229 -22.29 -5.00 -20.05
C LYS A 229 -22.23 -6.53 -20.17
N ALA A 230 -21.67 -7.07 -21.24
CA ALA A 230 -21.56 -8.51 -21.44
C ALA A 230 -20.76 -9.21 -20.33
N THR A 231 -19.70 -8.58 -19.84
CA THR A 231 -18.91 -9.09 -18.69
C THR A 231 -19.74 -9.09 -17.41
N VAL A 232 -20.53 -8.03 -17.15
CA VAL A 232 -21.41 -7.94 -15.98
C VAL A 232 -22.52 -8.97 -16.06
N GLU A 233 -23.18 -9.15 -17.21
CA GLU A 233 -24.19 -10.19 -17.42
C GLU A 233 -23.64 -11.59 -17.13
N LYS A 234 -22.43 -11.86 -17.60
CA LYS A 234 -21.78 -13.14 -17.35
C LYS A 234 -21.39 -13.31 -15.88
N PHE A 235 -20.91 -12.26 -15.22
CA PHE A 235 -20.67 -12.25 -13.78
C PHE A 235 -21.96 -12.55 -13.01
N GLN A 236 -23.05 -11.85 -13.31
CA GLN A 236 -24.36 -12.05 -12.69
C GLN A 236 -24.84 -13.51 -12.84
N ALA A 237 -24.71 -14.07 -14.06
CA ALA A 237 -25.08 -15.45 -14.32
C ALA A 237 -24.23 -16.47 -13.51
N VAL A 238 -22.92 -16.24 -13.40
CA VAL A 238 -22.00 -17.12 -12.65
C VAL A 238 -22.30 -17.10 -11.16
N PHE A 239 -22.67 -15.96 -10.60
CA PHE A 239 -22.91 -15.78 -9.17
C PHE A 239 -24.41 -15.78 -8.77
N GLY A 240 -25.29 -16.19 -9.66
CA GLY A 240 -26.74 -16.36 -9.38
C GLY A 240 -27.50 -15.06 -9.14
N LEU A 241 -27.02 -13.95 -9.68
CA LEU A 241 -27.71 -12.67 -9.64
C LEU A 241 -28.69 -12.51 -10.83
N PRO A 242 -29.71 -11.64 -10.74
CA PRO A 242 -30.53 -11.28 -11.91
C PRO A 242 -29.64 -10.75 -13.05
N VAL A 243 -29.73 -11.39 -14.22
CA VAL A 243 -28.91 -11.06 -15.39
C VAL A 243 -29.49 -9.85 -16.11
N SER A 244 -29.17 -8.67 -15.63
CA SER A 244 -29.64 -7.39 -16.15
C SER A 244 -28.59 -6.64 -16.99
N GLY A 245 -27.31 -6.96 -16.79
CA GLY A 245 -26.19 -6.18 -17.32
C GLY A 245 -26.09 -4.78 -16.71
N VAL A 246 -26.73 -4.56 -15.57
CA VAL A 246 -26.66 -3.31 -14.79
C VAL A 246 -25.96 -3.61 -13.46
N VAL A 247 -25.01 -2.79 -13.08
CA VAL A 247 -24.42 -2.86 -11.74
C VAL A 247 -25.30 -2.06 -10.80
N ASP A 248 -26.26 -2.74 -10.19
CA ASP A 248 -27.10 -2.26 -9.10
C ASP A 248 -26.40 -2.47 -7.75
N TYR A 249 -27.07 -2.11 -6.65
CA TYR A 249 -26.55 -2.29 -5.29
C TYR A 249 -26.04 -3.72 -5.02
N ASN A 250 -26.84 -4.74 -5.34
CA ASN A 250 -26.48 -6.12 -5.09
C ASN A 250 -25.29 -6.57 -5.94
N THR A 251 -25.31 -6.22 -7.23
CA THR A 251 -24.22 -6.53 -8.15
C THR A 251 -22.92 -5.83 -7.75
N TRP A 252 -22.99 -4.56 -7.29
CA TRP A 252 -21.81 -3.83 -6.80
C TRP A 252 -21.12 -4.55 -5.63
N TYR A 253 -21.89 -4.90 -4.61
CA TYR A 253 -21.33 -5.55 -3.44
C TYR A 253 -20.90 -6.99 -3.72
N GLU A 254 -21.58 -7.72 -4.60
CA GLU A 254 -21.12 -9.05 -5.00
C GLU A 254 -19.81 -9.02 -5.78
N ILE A 255 -19.65 -8.07 -6.72
CA ILE A 255 -18.36 -7.83 -7.39
C ILE A 255 -17.28 -7.53 -6.35
N SER A 256 -17.58 -6.69 -5.37
CA SER A 256 -16.66 -6.33 -4.28
C SER A 256 -16.27 -7.53 -3.43
N ASN A 257 -17.25 -8.36 -3.02
CA ASN A 257 -17.03 -9.57 -2.21
C ASN A 257 -16.15 -10.59 -2.94
N ILE A 258 -16.48 -10.88 -4.19
CA ILE A 258 -15.71 -11.84 -5.00
C ILE A 258 -14.31 -11.29 -5.29
N TYR A 259 -14.18 -9.98 -5.54
CA TYR A 259 -12.87 -9.35 -5.71
C TYR A 259 -11.99 -9.50 -4.46
N VAL A 260 -12.54 -9.26 -3.27
CA VAL A 260 -11.83 -9.46 -1.99
C VAL A 260 -11.42 -10.92 -1.83
N ALA A 261 -12.30 -11.86 -2.12
CA ALA A 261 -12.01 -13.29 -2.04
C ALA A 261 -10.88 -13.73 -2.99
N VAL A 262 -10.91 -13.33 -4.27
CA VAL A 262 -9.89 -13.72 -5.26
C VAL A 262 -8.57 -12.99 -5.11
N THR A 263 -8.55 -11.86 -4.41
CA THR A 263 -7.32 -11.10 -4.11
C THR A 263 -6.77 -11.41 -2.73
N ARG A 264 -7.56 -12.06 -1.86
CA ARG A 264 -7.24 -12.34 -0.46
C ARG A 264 -6.88 -11.11 0.36
N ILE A 265 -7.38 -9.93 -0.02
CA ILE A 265 -7.09 -8.67 0.68
C ILE A 265 -7.58 -8.73 2.14
N ALA A 266 -8.72 -9.41 2.40
CA ALA A 266 -9.25 -9.59 3.74
C ALA A 266 -8.46 -10.61 4.58
N GLU A 267 -7.80 -11.57 3.95
CA GLU A 267 -6.99 -12.60 4.65
C GLU A 267 -5.63 -12.06 5.16
N LEU A 268 -5.36 -10.79 4.90
CA LEU A 268 -4.17 -10.07 5.41
C LEU A 268 -4.43 -9.48 6.81
N ALA A 269 -5.57 -9.78 7.39
CA ALA A 269 -5.91 -9.39 8.76
C ALA A 269 -5.27 -10.35 9.76
#